data_d58588f292e8c8f307f003ea156d5667
#
_entry.id   d58588f292e8c8f307f003ea156d5667
#
_cell.length_a   1.000
_cell.length_b   1.000
_cell.length_c   1.000
_cell.angle_alpha   90.00
_cell.angle_beta   90.00
_cell.angle_gamma   90.00
#
_symmetry.space_group_name_H-M   'P 1'
#
loop_
_entity.id
_entity.type
_entity.pdbx_description
1 polymer ?
#
loop_
_entity_poly.entity_id
_entity_poly.type
_entity_poly.pdbx_seq_one_letter_code
_entity_poly.pdbx_strand_id
1 'polypeptide(L)'
;MKDKRTTNILLRTTDAEKSALHLKSKLFNRKTSDYLRHCAFSHWEDIDNTKHFKELLRVYQEGEDAEKKQVVELLFQYYRRNGFPHNVLTNEQKENRMGRIMKSKGILLEDDNLQMNFQGVDLANNYHLHMMKAQYSGKLKSPMETYNNDDRLRDCINRWLELGKTPNPSGMRRILKTRNGTKGVTNLRPSATKFIYDNYCPEGGKVLDPCSGFSGRLAGCIASNKNIFYHGIDPNGEASVGNMEMANFFSTQYDMFGNRIYKYKFRQDLGMAEEIMSEIREEYDLVFTSPPYYDLELYSEELSQSCNKYEEYSEWLEKFLWIIVDESKRILKEDGRLVLNIKNTEKYKIADDLCTYCEKDWELEKTYHMRLANNEFNRGGKSMHHTEPIFVFKKSNI
;
A
#
# COMPACT_ATOMS: atom_id res chain seq x y z
N MET A 1 4.39 57.70 -17.31
CA MET A 1 2.92 57.74 -17.20
C MET A 1 2.44 56.48 -16.49
N LYS A 2 1.94 56.57 -15.24
CA LYS A 2 1.35 55.45 -14.52
C LYS A 2 -0.07 55.28 -15.02
N ASP A 3 -0.34 54.20 -15.71
CA ASP A 3 -1.69 53.81 -16.16
C ASP A 3 -2.56 53.51 -14.92
N LYS A 4 -3.44 54.47 -14.60
CA LYS A 4 -4.47 54.32 -13.57
C LYS A 4 -5.60 53.46 -14.16
N ARG A 5 -5.55 52.16 -14.00
CA ARG A 5 -6.68 51.26 -14.32
C ARG A 5 -7.80 51.50 -13.31
N THR A 6 -8.84 52.22 -13.73
CA THR A 6 -10.03 52.55 -12.94
C THR A 6 -11.22 51.67 -13.28
N THR A 7 -11.04 50.34 -13.41
CA THR A 7 -12.18 49.46 -13.61
C THR A 7 -12.51 48.80 -12.27
N ASN A 8 -13.59 49.21 -11.64
CA ASN A 8 -14.15 48.56 -10.45
C ASN A 8 -14.92 47.31 -10.92
N ILE A 9 -14.45 46.13 -10.57
CA ILE A 9 -15.20 44.88 -10.78
C ILE A 9 -16.08 44.71 -9.55
N LEU A 10 -17.40 44.79 -9.73
CA LEU A 10 -18.40 44.50 -8.69
C LEU A 10 -18.71 43.02 -8.74
N LEU A 11 -18.21 42.28 -7.75
CA LEU A 11 -18.58 40.89 -7.54
C LEU A 11 -19.73 40.82 -6.52
N ARG A 12 -20.86 40.24 -6.93
CA ARG A 12 -21.93 39.87 -6.00
C ARG A 12 -21.53 38.53 -5.37
N THR A 13 -21.24 38.56 -4.07
CA THR A 13 -20.84 37.40 -3.28
C THR A 13 -21.69 37.32 -2.02
N THR A 14 -21.99 36.10 -1.59
CA THR A 14 -22.55 35.84 -0.26
C THR A 14 -21.54 36.19 0.83
N ASP A 15 -21.97 36.32 2.07
CA ASP A 15 -21.07 36.59 3.19
C ASP A 15 -20.07 35.46 3.45
N ALA A 16 -20.49 34.20 3.17
CA ALA A 16 -19.61 33.05 3.21
C ALA A 16 -18.49 33.12 2.15
N GLU A 17 -18.83 33.52 0.92
CA GLU A 17 -17.86 33.71 -0.16
C GLU A 17 -16.91 34.89 0.11
N LYS A 18 -17.40 36.00 0.70
CA LYS A 18 -16.54 37.13 1.13
C LYS A 18 -15.54 36.66 2.18
N SER A 19 -15.99 35.91 3.18
CA SER A 19 -15.14 35.37 4.23
C SER A 19 -14.09 34.42 3.68
N ALA A 20 -14.47 33.51 2.77
CA ALA A 20 -13.54 32.63 2.08
C ALA A 20 -12.51 33.36 1.23
N LEU A 21 -12.91 34.45 0.54
CA LEU A 21 -12.00 35.30 -0.23
C LEU A 21 -11.02 36.04 0.66
N HIS A 22 -11.49 36.53 1.81
CA HIS A 22 -10.64 37.23 2.79
C HIS A 22 -9.60 36.24 3.38
N LEU A 23 -10.01 35.05 3.77
CA LEU A 23 -9.10 34.01 4.24
C LEU A 23 -8.04 33.64 3.18
N LYS A 24 -8.47 33.43 1.93
CA LYS A 24 -7.55 33.15 0.82
C LYS A 24 -6.57 34.29 0.57
N SER A 25 -7.01 35.52 0.68
CA SER A 25 -6.12 36.69 0.52
C SER A 25 -5.06 36.78 1.62
N LYS A 26 -5.43 36.48 2.87
CA LYS A 26 -4.48 36.34 4.00
C LYS A 26 -3.46 35.23 3.75
N LEU A 27 -3.90 34.06 3.27
CA LEU A 27 -3.02 32.91 2.95
C LEU A 27 -1.93 33.26 1.95
N PHE A 28 -2.25 34.10 0.96
CA PHE A 28 -1.29 34.54 -0.05
C PHE A 28 -0.58 35.85 0.32
N ASN A 29 -0.76 36.35 1.56
CA ASN A 29 -0.20 37.62 2.02
C ASN A 29 -0.50 38.80 1.04
N ARG A 30 -1.73 38.85 0.53
CA ARG A 30 -2.21 39.85 -0.45
C ARG A 30 -3.47 40.52 0.05
N LYS A 31 -3.70 41.75 -0.40
CA LYS A 31 -5.02 42.39 -0.22
C LYS A 31 -6.08 41.59 -0.99
N THR A 32 -7.31 41.54 -0.47
CA THR A 32 -8.41 40.77 -1.11
C THR A 32 -8.61 41.12 -2.58
N SER A 33 -8.48 42.40 -2.95
CA SER A 33 -8.56 42.89 -4.33
C SER A 33 -7.42 42.34 -5.23
N ASP A 34 -6.20 42.23 -4.69
CA ASP A 34 -5.05 41.73 -5.42
C ASP A 34 -5.09 40.20 -5.53
N TYR A 35 -5.66 39.56 -4.52
CA TYR A 35 -5.94 38.10 -4.57
C TYR A 35 -6.99 37.79 -5.64
N LEU A 36 -8.08 38.56 -5.72
CA LEU A 36 -9.11 38.39 -6.77
C LEU A 36 -8.54 38.60 -8.16
N ARG A 37 -7.66 39.58 -8.39
CA ARG A 37 -6.97 39.75 -9.67
C ARG A 37 -6.06 38.57 -9.98
N HIS A 38 -5.33 38.09 -8.99
CA HIS A 38 -4.51 36.89 -9.16
C HIS A 38 -5.35 35.66 -9.55
N CYS A 39 -6.47 35.42 -8.89
CA CYS A 39 -7.38 34.30 -9.22
C CYS A 39 -8.04 34.44 -10.59
N ALA A 40 -8.27 35.67 -11.09
CA ALA A 40 -8.83 35.88 -12.42
C ALA A 40 -7.84 35.58 -13.56
N PHE A 41 -6.54 35.59 -13.26
CA PHE A 41 -5.47 35.42 -14.24
C PHE A 41 -4.59 34.18 -14.04
N SER A 42 -4.66 33.50 -12.89
CA SER A 42 -3.95 32.27 -12.63
C SER A 42 -4.94 31.10 -12.56
N HIS A 43 -4.67 30.07 -13.32
CA HIS A 43 -5.38 28.80 -13.16
C HIS A 43 -5.17 28.27 -11.75
N TRP A 44 -6.18 27.64 -11.17
CA TRP A 44 -6.23 27.11 -9.79
C TRP A 44 -5.24 25.95 -9.51
N GLU A 45 -4.24 25.76 -10.35
CA GLU A 45 -3.23 24.69 -10.28
C GLU A 45 -2.22 24.84 -9.13
N ASP A 46 -2.17 26.03 -8.47
CA ASP A 46 -1.10 26.39 -7.54
C ASP A 46 -1.28 25.97 -6.07
N ILE A 47 -2.34 25.23 -5.69
CA ILE A 47 -2.49 24.80 -4.29
C ILE A 47 -1.57 23.60 -3.95
N ASP A 48 -0.90 23.04 -4.90
CA ASP A 48 -0.09 21.81 -4.76
C ASP A 48 1.28 22.01 -4.09
N ASN A 49 1.51 23.18 -3.50
CA ASN A 49 2.79 23.49 -2.87
C ASN A 49 2.73 23.19 -1.36
N THR A 50 3.72 22.44 -0.86
CA THR A 50 3.92 22.13 0.57
C THR A 50 3.84 23.39 1.48
N LYS A 51 4.18 24.56 0.96
CA LYS A 51 4.08 25.85 1.65
C LYS A 51 2.61 26.22 1.94
N HIS A 52 1.69 26.00 1.00
CA HIS A 52 0.28 26.32 1.18
C HIS A 52 -0.39 25.43 2.25
N PHE A 53 -0.08 24.16 2.30
CA PHE A 53 -0.62 23.28 3.34
C PHE A 53 -0.13 23.67 4.75
N LYS A 54 1.10 24.16 4.88
CA LYS A 54 1.62 24.66 6.17
C LYS A 54 0.91 25.95 6.58
N GLU A 55 0.66 26.83 5.62
CA GLU A 55 -0.06 28.08 5.88
C GLU A 55 -1.51 27.84 6.27
N LEU A 56 -2.21 26.90 5.61
CA LEU A 56 -3.56 26.47 5.99
C LEU A 56 -3.59 25.92 7.43
N LEU A 57 -2.59 25.11 7.80
CA LEU A 57 -2.48 24.61 9.17
C LEU A 57 -2.29 25.78 10.16
N ARG A 58 -1.43 26.75 9.85
CA ARG A 58 -1.21 27.93 10.70
C ARG A 58 -2.50 28.72 10.90
N VAL A 59 -3.23 29.02 9.82
CA VAL A 59 -4.52 29.73 9.90
C VAL A 59 -5.54 28.95 10.73
N TYR A 60 -5.57 27.62 10.60
CA TYR A 60 -6.44 26.79 11.42
C TYR A 60 -6.08 26.85 12.91
N GLN A 61 -4.78 26.85 13.24
CA GLN A 61 -4.32 26.87 14.64
C GLN A 61 -4.53 28.22 15.33
N GLU A 62 -4.30 29.33 14.61
CA GLU A 62 -4.38 30.70 15.11
C GLU A 62 -5.78 31.32 14.98
N GLY A 63 -6.65 30.74 14.14
CA GLY A 63 -7.92 31.31 13.78
C GLY A 63 -9.05 31.00 14.76
N GLU A 64 -10.13 31.77 14.63
CA GLU A 64 -11.39 31.54 15.33
C GLU A 64 -12.20 30.41 14.68
N ASP A 65 -13.28 29.93 15.31
CA ASP A 65 -14.10 28.81 14.85
C ASP A 65 -14.63 28.99 13.41
N ALA A 66 -14.95 30.19 13.00
CA ALA A 66 -15.37 30.50 11.64
C ALA A 66 -14.24 30.28 10.63
N GLU A 67 -13.01 30.72 10.95
CA GLU A 67 -11.83 30.52 10.11
C GLU A 67 -11.43 29.04 10.04
N LYS A 68 -11.51 28.30 11.15
CA LYS A 68 -11.28 26.85 11.19
C LYS A 68 -12.22 26.09 10.25
N LYS A 69 -13.52 26.39 10.31
CA LYS A 69 -14.51 25.81 9.39
C LYS A 69 -14.21 26.11 7.93
N GLN A 70 -13.79 27.34 7.63
CA GLN A 70 -13.41 27.73 6.27
C GLN A 70 -12.18 26.99 5.76
N VAL A 71 -11.15 26.78 6.61
CA VAL A 71 -9.96 25.98 6.24
C VAL A 71 -10.36 24.55 5.92
N VAL A 72 -11.23 23.95 6.73
CA VAL A 72 -11.73 22.59 6.48
C VAL A 72 -12.47 22.51 5.15
N GLU A 73 -13.35 23.47 4.86
CA GLU A 73 -14.12 23.50 3.61
C GLU A 73 -13.22 23.73 2.37
N LEU A 74 -12.20 24.60 2.48
CA LEU A 74 -11.21 24.79 1.41
C LEU A 74 -10.45 23.50 1.08
N LEU A 75 -10.00 22.78 2.11
CA LEU A 75 -9.32 21.49 1.94
C LEU A 75 -10.26 20.42 1.42
N PHE A 76 -11.51 20.40 1.88
CA PHE A 76 -12.53 19.50 1.37
C PHE A 76 -12.74 19.70 -0.13
N GLN A 77 -12.94 20.95 -0.59
CA GLN A 77 -13.07 21.28 -2.01
C GLN A 77 -11.81 20.93 -2.81
N TYR A 78 -10.63 21.17 -2.22
CA TYR A 78 -9.37 20.77 -2.83
C TYR A 78 -9.32 19.25 -3.09
N TYR A 79 -9.59 18.42 -2.06
CA TYR A 79 -9.55 16.96 -2.20
C TYR A 79 -10.67 16.43 -3.10
N ARG A 80 -11.85 17.05 -3.13
CA ARG A 80 -12.93 16.69 -4.08
C ARG A 80 -12.52 16.93 -5.52
N ARG A 81 -11.84 18.04 -5.79
CA ARG A 81 -11.36 18.39 -7.14
C ARG A 81 -10.21 17.51 -7.61
N ASN A 82 -9.25 17.24 -6.74
CA ASN A 82 -8.02 16.53 -7.09
C ASN A 82 -8.14 15.00 -6.94
N GLY A 83 -9.28 14.51 -6.49
CA GLY A 83 -9.52 13.10 -6.26
C GLY A 83 -8.91 12.57 -4.98
N PHE A 84 -8.97 11.24 -4.79
CA PHE A 84 -8.38 10.57 -3.64
C PHE A 84 -6.89 10.92 -3.52
N PRO A 85 -6.39 11.28 -2.31
CA PRO A 85 -5.01 11.74 -2.13
C PRO A 85 -3.98 10.63 -2.36
N HIS A 86 -3.78 10.24 -3.61
CA HIS A 86 -2.82 9.23 -4.03
C HIS A 86 -1.45 9.86 -4.35
N ASN A 87 -0.35 9.19 -3.99
CA ASN A 87 0.98 9.63 -4.43
C ASN A 87 1.24 9.04 -5.81
N VAL A 88 1.35 9.91 -6.78
CA VAL A 88 1.89 9.55 -8.09
C VAL A 88 3.39 9.86 -8.07
N LEU A 89 4.21 8.83 -8.15
CA LEU A 89 5.65 8.98 -8.21
C LEU A 89 6.10 9.28 -9.64
N THR A 90 7.00 10.25 -9.80
CA THR A 90 7.70 10.45 -11.08
C THR A 90 8.62 9.25 -11.38
N ASN A 91 9.05 9.09 -12.63
CA ASN A 91 9.95 8.00 -13.00
C ASN A 91 11.26 8.04 -12.19
N GLU A 92 11.86 9.22 -12.02
CA GLU A 92 13.05 9.41 -11.18
C GLU A 92 12.78 8.99 -9.72
N GLN A 93 11.62 9.34 -9.17
CA GLN A 93 11.26 8.94 -7.81
C GLN A 93 11.08 7.42 -7.69
N LYS A 94 10.48 6.75 -8.69
CA LYS A 94 10.36 5.29 -8.74
C LYS A 94 11.74 4.61 -8.72
N GLU A 95 12.66 5.07 -9.57
CA GLU A 95 14.04 4.58 -9.62
C GLU A 95 14.78 4.79 -8.29
N ASN A 96 14.68 5.99 -7.72
CA ASN A 96 15.26 6.30 -6.43
C ASN A 96 14.70 5.42 -5.29
N ARG A 97 13.39 5.10 -5.30
CA ARG A 97 12.79 4.19 -4.32
C ARG A 97 13.31 2.77 -4.50
N MET A 98 13.34 2.27 -5.74
CA MET A 98 13.90 0.95 -6.03
C MET A 98 15.36 0.86 -5.61
N GLY A 99 16.19 1.84 -5.96
CA GLY A 99 17.58 1.90 -5.55
C GLY A 99 17.80 1.88 -4.02
N ARG A 100 16.88 2.45 -3.24
CA ARG A 100 16.92 2.36 -1.78
C ARG A 100 16.60 0.95 -1.28
N ILE A 101 15.61 0.27 -1.88
CA ILE A 101 15.31 -1.13 -1.52
C ILE A 101 16.50 -2.02 -1.86
N MET A 102 17.10 -1.85 -3.03
CA MET A 102 18.28 -2.62 -3.46
C MET A 102 19.45 -2.50 -2.48
N LYS A 103 19.67 -1.30 -1.95
CA LYS A 103 20.73 -1.02 -0.96
C LYS A 103 20.36 -1.47 0.44
N SER A 104 19.08 -1.72 0.73
CA SER A 104 18.70 -2.16 2.06
C SER A 104 19.15 -3.60 2.29
N LYS A 105 19.96 -3.79 3.33
CA LYS A 105 20.21 -5.13 3.85
C LYS A 105 19.06 -5.45 4.77
N GLY A 106 18.41 -6.58 4.57
CA GLY A 106 17.49 -7.12 5.57
C GLY A 106 18.29 -7.32 6.87
N ILE A 107 17.99 -6.54 7.90
CA ILE A 107 18.65 -6.71 9.18
C ILE A 107 17.82 -7.70 9.97
N LEU A 108 18.37 -8.88 10.19
CA LEU A 108 17.87 -9.84 11.13
C LEU A 108 18.33 -9.38 12.52
N LEU A 109 17.36 -9.16 13.42
CA LEU A 109 17.59 -8.86 14.82
C LEU A 109 17.63 -10.17 15.61
N GLU A 110 17.89 -10.07 16.91
CA GLU A 110 17.76 -11.20 17.83
C GLU A 110 16.37 -11.85 17.74
N ASP A 111 16.29 -13.14 18.06
CA ASP A 111 15.06 -13.94 18.02
C ASP A 111 14.35 -13.96 16.64
N ASP A 112 15.13 -13.98 15.57
CA ASP A 112 14.63 -14.06 14.18
C ASP A 112 13.65 -12.95 13.79
N ASN A 113 13.70 -11.82 14.49
CA ASN A 113 12.94 -10.64 14.17
C ASN A 113 13.55 -9.89 12.97
N LEU A 114 12.73 -9.62 11.95
CA LEU A 114 13.12 -8.73 10.85
C LEU A 114 12.92 -7.28 11.28
N GLN A 115 13.97 -6.48 11.12
CA GLN A 115 13.90 -5.05 11.40
C GLN A 115 12.80 -4.39 10.58
N MET A 116 12.04 -3.50 11.23
CA MET A 116 11.01 -2.74 10.57
C MET A 116 11.61 -1.70 9.62
N ASN A 117 11.32 -1.87 8.32
CA ASN A 117 11.73 -0.96 7.26
C ASN A 117 10.57 -0.76 6.27
N PHE A 118 10.18 0.48 6.03
CA PHE A 118 9.09 0.85 5.12
C PHE A 118 9.56 1.26 3.72
N GLN A 119 10.84 1.08 3.42
CA GLN A 119 11.37 1.42 2.09
C GLN A 119 10.64 0.64 1.00
N GLY A 120 10.21 1.36 -0.02
CA GLY A 120 9.53 0.80 -1.19
C GLY A 120 8.04 0.52 -1.04
N VAL A 121 7.44 0.68 0.15
CA VAL A 121 5.99 0.53 0.31
C VAL A 121 5.24 1.58 -0.51
N ASP A 122 5.74 2.80 -0.57
CA ASP A 122 5.17 3.87 -1.40
C ASP A 122 5.35 3.60 -2.91
N LEU A 123 6.43 2.94 -3.30
CA LEU A 123 6.65 2.48 -4.67
C LEU A 123 5.63 1.40 -5.07
N ALA A 124 5.48 0.36 -4.27
CA ALA A 124 4.50 -0.69 -4.54
C ALA A 124 3.07 -0.10 -4.60
N ASN A 125 2.69 0.68 -3.59
CA ASN A 125 1.37 1.30 -3.52
C ASN A 125 1.09 2.30 -4.66
N ASN A 126 2.12 2.83 -5.33
CA ASN A 126 1.94 3.76 -6.46
C ASN A 126 1.17 3.14 -7.64
N TYR A 127 1.27 1.83 -7.79
CA TYR A 127 0.59 1.08 -8.86
C TYR A 127 -0.78 0.52 -8.45
N HIS A 128 -1.18 0.68 -7.18
CA HIS A 128 -2.34 0.00 -6.61
C HIS A 128 -3.28 0.95 -5.86
N LEU A 129 -3.83 1.96 -6.55
CA LEU A 129 -4.83 2.86 -5.95
C LEU A 129 -6.08 2.09 -5.48
N HIS A 130 -6.48 1.06 -6.20
CA HIS A 130 -7.63 0.21 -5.88
C HIS A 130 -7.50 -0.49 -4.50
N MET A 131 -6.30 -0.66 -3.97
CA MET A 131 -6.07 -1.11 -2.59
C MET A 131 -6.82 -0.26 -1.55
N MET A 132 -7.17 0.99 -1.88
CA MET A 132 -7.95 1.86 -1.02
C MET A 132 -9.44 1.52 -1.01
N LYS A 133 -9.92 0.65 -1.91
CA LYS A 133 -11.28 0.10 -1.93
C LYS A 133 -11.42 -1.12 -1.01
N ALA A 134 -10.31 -1.80 -0.67
CA ALA A 134 -10.33 -3.01 0.15
C ALA A 134 -10.80 -2.70 1.58
N GLN A 135 -11.66 -3.58 2.11
CA GLN A 135 -12.24 -3.50 3.45
C GLN A 135 -11.49 -4.44 4.40
N TYR A 136 -11.36 -4.04 5.65
CA TYR A 136 -10.82 -4.88 6.72
C TYR A 136 -11.96 -5.44 7.58
N SER A 137 -12.03 -6.76 7.70
CA SER A 137 -13.02 -7.51 8.50
C SER A 137 -14.50 -7.30 8.13
N GLY A 138 -14.86 -6.83 6.96
CA GLY A 138 -16.25 -6.62 6.51
C GLY A 138 -17.10 -5.65 7.36
N LYS A 139 -16.60 -5.26 8.53
CA LYS A 139 -17.28 -4.35 9.48
C LYS A 139 -16.76 -2.92 9.42
N LEU A 140 -15.53 -2.75 8.95
CA LEU A 140 -14.87 -1.46 8.87
C LEU A 140 -14.94 -0.90 7.45
N LYS A 141 -15.06 0.40 7.34
CA LYS A 141 -15.08 1.07 6.04
C LYS A 141 -13.71 1.04 5.37
N SER A 142 -13.72 0.94 4.05
CA SER A 142 -12.50 1.18 3.28
C SER A 142 -12.10 2.66 3.31
N PRO A 143 -10.83 2.98 3.05
CA PRO A 143 -10.39 4.36 2.89
C PRO A 143 -11.15 5.12 1.78
N MET A 144 -11.51 4.43 0.69
CA MET A 144 -12.26 5.02 -0.42
C MET A 144 -13.70 5.33 -0.03
N GLU A 145 -14.39 4.45 0.71
CA GLU A 145 -15.73 4.74 1.25
C GLU A 145 -15.72 5.94 2.19
N THR A 146 -14.70 6.02 3.06
CA THR A 146 -14.54 7.17 3.96
C THR A 146 -14.27 8.45 3.20
N TYR A 147 -13.43 8.40 2.17
CA TYR A 147 -13.20 9.53 1.27
C TYR A 147 -14.46 9.94 0.53
N ASN A 148 -15.26 9.02 -0.01
CA ASN A 148 -16.46 9.30 -0.79
C ASN A 148 -17.62 9.89 0.04
N ASN A 149 -17.60 9.74 1.34
CA ASN A 149 -18.59 10.35 2.25
C ASN A 149 -18.11 11.75 2.68
N ASP A 150 -18.92 12.76 2.37
CA ASP A 150 -18.58 14.17 2.59
C ASP A 150 -18.31 14.52 4.06
N ASP A 151 -19.17 14.03 4.98
CA ASP A 151 -19.04 14.32 6.40
C ASP A 151 -17.81 13.63 7.00
N ARG A 152 -17.54 12.39 6.59
CA ARG A 152 -16.35 11.65 7.02
C ARG A 152 -15.06 12.28 6.49
N LEU A 153 -15.05 12.76 5.25
CA LEU A 153 -13.89 13.46 4.71
C LEU A 153 -13.62 14.76 5.46
N ARG A 154 -14.67 15.58 5.75
CA ARG A 154 -14.53 16.79 6.55
C ARG A 154 -14.03 16.48 7.97
N ASP A 155 -14.57 15.44 8.61
CA ASP A 155 -14.09 15.01 9.93
C ASP A 155 -12.62 14.55 9.89
N CYS A 156 -12.20 13.82 8.88
CA CYS A 156 -10.80 13.43 8.71
C CYS A 156 -9.89 14.66 8.55
N ILE A 157 -10.28 15.63 7.73
CA ILE A 157 -9.53 16.89 7.54
C ILE A 157 -9.44 17.65 8.85
N ASN A 158 -10.57 17.88 9.52
CA ASN A 158 -10.64 18.59 10.79
C ASN A 158 -9.74 17.92 11.83
N ARG A 159 -9.90 16.61 12.01
CA ARG A 159 -9.10 15.86 12.99
C ARG A 159 -7.61 15.90 12.71
N TRP A 160 -7.19 15.90 11.43
CA TRP A 160 -5.79 15.98 11.06
C TRP A 160 -5.18 17.34 11.41
N LEU A 161 -5.95 18.40 11.21
CA LEU A 161 -5.57 19.77 11.58
C LEU A 161 -5.52 19.98 13.10
N GLU A 162 -6.49 19.43 13.86
CA GLU A 162 -6.50 19.42 15.33
C GLU A 162 -5.23 18.77 15.92
N LEU A 163 -4.72 17.73 15.25
CA LEU A 163 -3.46 17.08 15.63
C LEU A 163 -2.20 17.88 15.28
N GLY A 164 -2.35 19.11 14.78
CA GLY A 164 -1.24 19.95 14.34
C GLY A 164 -0.48 19.39 13.14
N LYS A 165 -1.14 18.60 12.30
CA LYS A 165 -0.50 17.93 11.15
C LYS A 165 -0.80 18.65 9.85
N THR A 166 0.24 18.80 9.02
CA THR A 166 0.09 19.40 7.68
C THR A 166 -0.83 18.54 6.81
N PRO A 167 -1.92 19.12 6.24
CA PRO A 167 -2.93 18.39 5.49
C PRO A 167 -2.51 18.13 4.04
N ASN A 168 -1.30 17.58 3.85
CA ASN A 168 -0.80 17.16 2.55
C ASN A 168 -1.37 15.77 2.15
N PRO A 169 -1.25 15.34 0.88
CA PRO A 169 -1.79 14.07 0.40
C PRO A 169 -1.35 12.86 1.23
N SER A 170 -0.09 12.83 1.70
CA SER A 170 0.42 11.73 2.54
C SER A 170 -0.27 11.68 3.90
N GLY A 171 -0.43 12.84 4.54
CA GLY A 171 -1.14 12.95 5.81
C GLY A 171 -2.60 12.56 5.69
N MET A 172 -3.28 13.04 4.63
CA MET A 172 -4.67 12.71 4.38
C MET A 172 -4.89 11.23 4.11
N ARG A 173 -4.02 10.57 3.33
CA ARG A 173 -4.09 9.10 3.19
C ARG A 173 -3.98 8.37 4.52
N ARG A 174 -3.14 8.86 5.42
CA ARG A 174 -2.95 8.24 6.73
C ARG A 174 -4.22 8.34 7.58
N ILE A 175 -4.82 9.52 7.69
CA ILE A 175 -6.04 9.70 8.49
C ILE A 175 -7.23 8.96 7.88
N LEU A 176 -7.38 8.96 6.55
CA LEU A 176 -8.40 8.23 5.83
C LEU A 176 -8.34 6.70 6.04
N LYS A 177 -7.17 6.15 6.38
CA LYS A 177 -6.99 4.72 6.69
C LYS A 177 -7.33 4.33 8.12
N THR A 178 -7.51 5.28 9.04
CA THR A 178 -7.55 4.98 10.48
C THR A 178 -8.68 5.66 11.25
N ARG A 179 -9.41 6.57 10.60
CA ARG A 179 -10.43 7.39 11.29
C ARG A 179 -11.85 6.86 11.07
N ASN A 180 -12.73 7.06 12.05
CA ASN A 180 -14.17 6.83 11.96
C ASN A 180 -14.59 5.40 11.56
N GLY A 181 -13.98 4.39 12.18
CA GLY A 181 -14.26 2.99 11.86
C GLY A 181 -13.73 2.59 10.48
N THR A 182 -12.69 3.28 10.01
CA THR A 182 -11.98 2.93 8.78
C THR A 182 -10.71 2.18 9.14
N LYS A 183 -10.42 1.12 8.40
CA LYS A 183 -9.12 0.46 8.44
C LYS A 183 -8.73 0.06 7.01
N GLY A 184 -7.62 0.60 6.55
CA GLY A 184 -7.08 0.23 5.25
C GLY A 184 -6.18 -1.00 5.36
N VAL A 185 -6.19 -1.81 4.33
CA VAL A 185 -5.24 -2.93 4.18
C VAL A 185 -3.81 -2.39 3.99
N THR A 186 -2.84 -3.23 4.31
CA THR A 186 -1.42 -2.88 4.23
C THR A 186 -0.69 -3.82 3.28
N ASN A 187 0.28 -3.28 2.55
CA ASN A 187 1.12 -4.07 1.66
C ASN A 187 2.27 -4.73 2.42
N LEU A 188 2.66 -5.93 2.02
CA LEU A 188 3.86 -6.57 2.53
C LEU A 188 5.10 -5.74 2.15
N ARG A 189 6.04 -5.60 3.08
CA ARG A 189 7.17 -4.69 2.92
C ARG A 189 8.21 -5.19 1.93
N PRO A 190 8.54 -4.43 0.89
CA PRO A 190 9.54 -4.85 -0.10
C PRO A 190 10.91 -5.19 0.49
N SER A 191 11.32 -4.55 1.59
CA SER A 191 12.58 -4.86 2.26
C SER A 191 12.58 -6.23 2.94
N ALA A 192 11.44 -6.65 3.52
CA ALA A 192 11.30 -7.98 4.11
C ALA A 192 11.24 -9.06 3.03
N THR A 193 10.51 -8.78 1.94
CA THR A 193 10.42 -9.72 0.82
C THR A 193 11.76 -9.87 0.09
N LYS A 194 12.51 -8.77 -0.08
CA LYS A 194 13.88 -8.83 -0.60
C LYS A 194 14.77 -9.74 0.25
N PHE A 195 14.68 -9.64 1.59
CA PHE A 195 15.43 -10.52 2.49
C PHE A 195 15.14 -12.00 2.21
N ILE A 196 13.87 -12.36 1.98
CA ILE A 196 13.51 -13.74 1.63
C ILE A 196 14.12 -14.16 0.28
N TYR A 197 14.03 -13.33 -0.76
CA TYR A 197 14.64 -13.64 -2.05
C TYR A 197 16.17 -13.72 -1.99
N ASP A 198 16.81 -12.86 -1.20
CA ASP A 198 18.27 -12.88 -1.04
C ASP A 198 18.76 -14.19 -0.41
N ASN A 199 17.99 -14.78 0.51
CA ASN A 199 18.38 -15.97 1.25
C ASN A 199 17.89 -17.30 0.65
N TYR A 200 16.72 -17.30 -0.01
CA TYR A 200 16.05 -18.55 -0.41
C TYR A 200 15.85 -18.71 -1.91
N CYS A 201 16.20 -17.74 -2.73
CA CYS A 201 16.16 -17.90 -4.18
C CYS A 201 17.56 -17.77 -4.76
N PRO A 202 18.03 -18.71 -5.59
CA PRO A 202 19.34 -18.61 -6.24
C PRO A 202 19.36 -17.51 -7.31
N GLU A 203 20.55 -17.13 -7.77
CA GLU A 203 20.74 -16.29 -8.96
C GLU A 203 20.10 -16.96 -10.18
N GLY A 204 19.28 -16.22 -10.94
CA GLY A 204 18.53 -16.75 -12.08
C GLY A 204 17.42 -17.72 -11.73
N GLY A 205 17.08 -17.87 -10.44
CA GLY A 205 16.05 -18.78 -9.96
C GLY A 205 14.64 -18.41 -10.43
N LYS A 206 13.71 -19.34 -10.23
CA LYS A 206 12.28 -19.18 -10.54
C LYS A 206 11.47 -19.11 -9.25
N VAL A 207 10.62 -18.10 -9.14
CA VAL A 207 9.72 -17.88 -8.01
C VAL A 207 8.27 -17.90 -8.48
N LEU A 208 7.41 -18.63 -7.76
CA LEU A 208 5.96 -18.53 -7.88
C LEU A 208 5.40 -17.78 -6.67
N ASP A 209 4.49 -16.83 -6.93
CA ASP A 209 3.70 -16.10 -5.95
C ASP A 209 2.21 -16.30 -6.22
N PRO A 210 1.57 -17.33 -5.60
CA PRO A 210 0.19 -17.69 -5.91
C PRO A 210 -0.87 -16.64 -5.52
N CYS A 211 -0.53 -15.66 -4.69
CA CYS A 211 -1.44 -14.57 -4.29
C CYS A 211 -0.67 -13.25 -4.38
N SER A 212 -0.31 -12.85 -5.59
CA SER A 212 0.71 -11.81 -5.85
C SER A 212 0.35 -10.41 -5.32
N GLY A 213 -0.93 -10.10 -5.16
CA GLY A 213 -1.42 -8.92 -4.46
C GLY A 213 -0.89 -7.61 -5.03
N PHE A 214 -0.44 -6.71 -4.15
CA PHE A 214 -0.17 -5.31 -4.46
C PHE A 214 1.33 -4.99 -4.67
N SER A 215 2.05 -5.78 -5.43
CA SER A 215 3.47 -5.57 -5.82
C SER A 215 4.50 -5.54 -4.68
N GLY A 216 4.14 -5.81 -3.43
CA GLY A 216 5.12 -5.77 -2.32
C GLY A 216 6.22 -6.83 -2.49
N ARG A 217 5.85 -8.06 -2.85
CA ARG A 217 6.77 -9.16 -3.12
C ARG A 217 7.49 -8.99 -4.45
N LEU A 218 6.79 -8.55 -5.49
CA LEU A 218 7.40 -8.20 -6.78
C LEU A 218 8.50 -7.14 -6.62
N ALA A 219 8.25 -6.07 -5.86
CA ALA A 219 9.25 -5.03 -5.62
C ALA A 219 10.49 -5.57 -4.90
N GLY A 220 10.32 -6.47 -3.94
CA GLY A 220 11.45 -7.15 -3.27
C GLY A 220 12.21 -8.08 -4.21
N CYS A 221 11.50 -8.79 -5.09
CA CYS A 221 12.10 -9.65 -6.10
C CYS A 221 12.99 -8.83 -7.06
N ILE A 222 12.47 -7.73 -7.62
CA ILE A 222 13.24 -6.84 -8.48
C ILE A 222 14.46 -6.28 -7.73
N ALA A 223 14.27 -5.87 -6.48
CA ALA A 223 15.31 -5.28 -5.65
C ALA A 223 16.41 -6.27 -5.22
N SER A 224 16.16 -7.58 -5.23
CA SER A 224 17.18 -8.60 -4.97
C SER A 224 18.27 -8.60 -6.05
N ASN A 225 17.92 -8.13 -7.25
CA ASN A 225 18.83 -8.04 -8.42
C ASN A 225 19.48 -9.37 -8.82
N LYS A 226 18.79 -10.47 -8.56
CA LYS A 226 19.26 -11.85 -8.80
C LYS A 226 18.78 -12.46 -10.13
N ASN A 227 18.36 -11.68 -11.10
CA ASN A 227 17.82 -12.21 -12.37
C ASN A 227 16.64 -13.21 -12.22
N ILE A 228 15.89 -13.12 -11.15
CA ILE A 228 14.82 -14.06 -10.82
C ILE A 228 13.70 -14.00 -11.88
N PHE A 229 13.22 -15.15 -12.33
CA PHE A 229 11.94 -15.24 -13.02
C PHE A 229 10.81 -15.22 -11.98
N TYR A 230 10.03 -14.13 -11.97
CA TYR A 230 8.88 -14.00 -11.09
C TYR A 230 7.59 -14.34 -11.83
N HIS A 231 6.85 -15.30 -11.29
CA HIS A 231 5.53 -15.66 -11.76
C HIS A 231 4.49 -15.36 -10.67
N GLY A 232 3.64 -14.37 -10.91
CA GLY A 232 2.54 -13.98 -10.02
C GLY A 232 1.22 -14.56 -10.50
N ILE A 233 0.35 -14.94 -9.58
CA ILE A 233 -1.05 -15.29 -9.83
C ILE A 233 -1.90 -14.42 -8.90
N ASP A 234 -2.97 -13.85 -9.41
CA ASP A 234 -3.94 -13.12 -8.58
C ASP A 234 -5.30 -13.06 -9.30
N PRO A 235 -6.43 -13.31 -8.61
CA PRO A 235 -7.75 -13.19 -9.22
C PRO A 235 -8.20 -11.74 -9.43
N ASN A 236 -7.55 -10.77 -8.78
CA ASN A 236 -7.90 -9.35 -8.89
C ASN A 236 -7.27 -8.73 -10.14
N GLY A 237 -8.11 -8.35 -11.11
CA GLY A 237 -7.66 -7.76 -12.38
C GLY A 237 -6.92 -6.42 -12.19
N GLU A 238 -7.36 -5.55 -11.26
CA GLU A 238 -6.68 -4.28 -10.98
C GLU A 238 -5.29 -4.54 -10.35
N ALA A 239 -5.16 -5.56 -9.50
CA ALA A 239 -3.87 -5.96 -8.92
C ALA A 239 -2.92 -6.51 -9.99
N SER A 240 -3.41 -7.38 -10.86
CA SER A 240 -2.64 -7.96 -11.97
C SER A 240 -2.12 -6.87 -12.92
N VAL A 241 -2.94 -5.88 -13.27
CA VAL A 241 -2.52 -4.73 -14.09
C VAL A 241 -1.42 -3.93 -13.39
N GLY A 242 -1.58 -3.59 -12.11
CA GLY A 242 -0.57 -2.86 -11.35
C GLY A 242 0.78 -3.61 -11.25
N ASN A 243 0.74 -4.93 -11.09
CA ASN A 243 1.94 -5.78 -11.10
C ASN A 243 2.63 -5.74 -12.48
N MET A 244 1.86 -5.85 -13.58
CA MET A 244 2.40 -5.75 -14.94
C MET A 244 3.00 -4.38 -15.22
N GLU A 245 2.36 -3.30 -14.81
CA GLU A 245 2.87 -1.93 -14.99
C GLU A 245 4.22 -1.74 -14.25
N MET A 246 4.32 -2.20 -13.00
CA MET A 246 5.56 -2.14 -12.24
C MET A 246 6.65 -2.97 -12.90
N ALA A 247 6.34 -4.21 -13.28
CA ALA A 247 7.27 -5.11 -13.94
C ALA A 247 7.79 -4.50 -15.25
N ASN A 248 6.89 -4.01 -16.10
CA ASN A 248 7.25 -3.37 -17.37
C ASN A 248 8.13 -2.14 -17.17
N PHE A 249 7.80 -1.28 -16.20
CA PHE A 249 8.59 -0.08 -15.92
C PHE A 249 10.06 -0.45 -15.63
N PHE A 250 10.30 -1.39 -14.72
CA PHE A 250 11.67 -1.76 -14.34
C PHE A 250 12.35 -2.69 -15.35
N SER A 251 11.60 -3.47 -16.13
CA SER A 251 12.19 -4.33 -17.16
C SER A 251 12.60 -3.59 -18.43
N THR A 252 12.12 -2.37 -18.64
CA THR A 252 12.46 -1.53 -19.78
C THR A 252 13.49 -0.44 -19.48
N GLN A 253 14.06 -0.43 -18.27
CA GLN A 253 15.13 0.50 -17.91
C GLN A 253 16.45 0.17 -18.61
N TYR A 254 17.13 1.20 -19.08
CA TYR A 254 18.42 1.10 -19.76
C TYR A 254 19.41 2.08 -19.14
N ASP A 255 20.70 1.69 -19.11
CA ASP A 255 21.78 2.60 -18.73
C ASP A 255 22.06 3.63 -19.87
N MET A 256 23.00 4.52 -19.62
CA MET A 256 23.41 5.54 -20.59
C MET A 256 24.04 4.96 -21.87
N PHE A 257 24.39 3.68 -21.88
CA PHE A 257 24.94 2.97 -23.04
C PHE A 257 23.89 2.12 -23.76
N GLY A 258 22.62 2.19 -23.31
CA GLY A 258 21.53 1.41 -23.86
C GLY A 258 21.47 -0.04 -23.35
N ASN A 259 22.22 -0.39 -22.29
CA ASN A 259 22.12 -1.70 -21.67
C ASN A 259 20.97 -1.72 -20.66
N ARG A 260 20.25 -2.83 -20.62
CA ARG A 260 19.15 -3.03 -19.65
C ARG A 260 19.70 -3.09 -18.23
N ILE A 261 19.22 -2.20 -17.35
CA ILE A 261 19.67 -2.10 -15.95
C ILE A 261 19.10 -3.24 -15.12
N TYR A 262 17.82 -3.60 -15.33
CA TYR A 262 17.16 -4.67 -14.60
C TYR A 262 17.00 -5.88 -15.52
N LYS A 263 17.53 -7.01 -15.07
CA LYS A 263 17.53 -8.29 -15.81
C LYS A 263 16.65 -9.29 -15.08
N TYR A 264 15.33 -9.16 -15.22
CA TYR A 264 14.43 -10.18 -14.69
C TYR A 264 13.33 -10.51 -15.71
N LYS A 265 12.79 -11.70 -15.58
CA LYS A 265 11.67 -12.16 -16.38
C LYS A 265 10.43 -12.16 -15.49
N PHE A 266 9.29 -11.82 -16.07
CA PHE A 266 8.04 -11.67 -15.35
C PHE A 266 6.90 -12.33 -16.12
N ARG A 267 6.02 -13.01 -15.36
CA ARG A 267 4.73 -13.51 -15.83
C ARG A 267 3.68 -13.18 -14.78
N GLN A 268 2.51 -12.73 -15.19
CA GLN A 268 1.35 -12.55 -14.33
C GLN A 268 0.16 -13.26 -14.96
N ASP A 269 -0.42 -14.19 -14.23
CA ASP A 269 -1.65 -14.86 -14.60
C ASP A 269 -2.82 -14.27 -13.79
N LEU A 270 -3.92 -13.98 -14.49
CA LEU A 270 -5.16 -13.54 -13.89
C LEU A 270 -6.05 -14.75 -13.65
N GLY A 271 -6.32 -15.06 -12.40
CA GLY A 271 -7.19 -16.17 -12.01
C GLY A 271 -6.92 -16.70 -10.61
N MET A 272 -7.62 -17.74 -10.25
CA MET A 272 -7.56 -18.37 -8.94
C MET A 272 -6.33 -19.28 -8.83
N ALA A 273 -5.56 -19.13 -7.77
CA ALA A 273 -4.31 -19.86 -7.56
C ALA A 273 -4.52 -21.37 -7.52
N GLU A 274 -5.56 -21.80 -6.81
CA GLU A 274 -5.92 -23.23 -6.65
C GLU A 274 -6.29 -23.92 -7.97
N GLU A 275 -6.68 -23.16 -8.99
CA GLU A 275 -6.96 -23.70 -10.33
C GLU A 275 -5.71 -23.67 -11.21
N ILE A 276 -5.06 -22.50 -11.29
CA ILE A 276 -3.90 -22.28 -12.17
C ILE A 276 -2.72 -23.15 -11.77
N MET A 277 -2.44 -23.30 -10.46
CA MET A 277 -1.28 -24.06 -9.99
C MET A 277 -1.32 -25.53 -10.46
N SER A 278 -2.51 -26.14 -10.54
CA SER A 278 -2.68 -27.51 -11.01
C SER A 278 -2.22 -27.73 -12.46
N GLU A 279 -2.22 -26.68 -13.27
CA GLU A 279 -1.82 -26.69 -14.68
C GLU A 279 -0.32 -26.41 -14.89
N ILE A 280 0.39 -25.90 -13.87
CA ILE A 280 1.82 -25.58 -13.96
C ILE A 280 2.62 -26.88 -14.09
N ARG A 281 3.55 -26.91 -15.05
CA ARG A 281 4.47 -28.03 -15.31
C ARG A 281 5.95 -27.68 -15.10
N GLU A 282 6.24 -26.37 -14.94
CA GLU A 282 7.58 -25.90 -14.64
C GLU A 282 7.92 -26.13 -13.17
N GLU A 283 9.21 -26.29 -12.89
CA GLU A 283 9.73 -26.35 -11.53
C GLU A 283 10.20 -24.95 -11.06
N TYR A 284 10.03 -24.70 -9.76
CA TYR A 284 10.40 -23.47 -9.09
C TYR A 284 11.43 -23.70 -7.99
N ASP A 285 12.28 -22.71 -7.77
CA ASP A 285 13.25 -22.70 -6.66
C ASP A 285 12.59 -22.22 -5.36
N LEU A 286 11.56 -21.40 -5.48
CA LEU A 286 10.86 -20.79 -4.35
C LEU A 286 9.37 -20.62 -4.68
N VAL A 287 8.51 -21.01 -3.78
CA VAL A 287 7.13 -20.52 -3.70
C VAL A 287 7.06 -19.57 -2.51
N PHE A 288 6.76 -18.30 -2.77
CA PHE A 288 6.67 -17.30 -1.71
C PHE A 288 5.41 -16.45 -1.86
N THR A 289 4.50 -16.58 -0.89
CA THR A 289 3.26 -15.84 -0.91
C THR A 289 2.79 -15.42 0.49
N SER A 290 1.81 -14.52 0.52
CA SER A 290 0.98 -14.20 1.67
C SER A 290 -0.46 -14.40 1.22
N PRO A 291 -1.05 -15.57 1.46
CA PRO A 291 -2.44 -15.80 1.09
C PRO A 291 -3.38 -14.88 1.89
N PRO A 292 -4.60 -14.62 1.40
CA PRO A 292 -5.59 -13.90 2.19
C PRO A 292 -5.85 -14.62 3.52
N TYR A 293 -6.17 -13.86 4.58
CA TYR A 293 -6.43 -14.42 5.91
C TYR A 293 -7.92 -14.71 6.09
N TYR A 294 -8.48 -15.51 5.19
CA TYR A 294 -9.87 -15.86 5.05
C TYR A 294 -10.76 -14.60 4.94
N ASP A 295 -11.63 -14.32 5.90
CA ASP A 295 -12.58 -13.20 5.93
C ASP A 295 -12.01 -11.90 6.54
N LEU A 296 -10.70 -11.87 6.84
CA LEU A 296 -10.09 -10.70 7.50
C LEU A 296 -10.01 -9.47 6.57
N GLU A 297 -9.75 -9.68 5.29
CA GLU A 297 -9.62 -8.61 4.30
C GLU A 297 -10.44 -8.94 3.06
N LEU A 298 -11.34 -8.04 2.69
CA LEU A 298 -12.16 -8.14 1.49
C LEU A 298 -11.59 -7.22 0.41
N TYR A 299 -10.93 -7.79 -0.57
CA TYR A 299 -10.23 -7.04 -1.62
C TYR A 299 -11.15 -6.61 -2.77
N SER A 300 -12.16 -7.41 -3.08
CA SER A 300 -13.21 -7.11 -4.06
C SER A 300 -14.48 -7.92 -3.76
N GLU A 301 -15.58 -7.58 -4.45
CA GLU A 301 -16.84 -8.32 -4.39
C GLU A 301 -16.89 -9.50 -5.38
N GLU A 302 -15.82 -9.74 -6.14
CA GLU A 302 -15.76 -10.78 -7.16
C GLU A 302 -15.77 -12.18 -6.52
N LEU A 303 -16.51 -13.11 -7.15
CA LEU A 303 -16.58 -14.51 -6.71
C LEU A 303 -15.25 -15.26 -6.84
N SER A 304 -14.31 -14.73 -7.58
CA SER A 304 -12.95 -15.26 -7.71
C SER A 304 -12.08 -15.04 -6.46
N GLN A 305 -12.51 -14.17 -5.53
CA GLN A 305 -11.85 -14.04 -4.22
C GLN A 305 -12.15 -15.27 -3.37
N SER A 306 -11.12 -15.87 -2.77
CA SER A 306 -11.25 -17.15 -2.07
C SER A 306 -12.29 -17.12 -0.93
N CYS A 307 -12.39 -16.01 -0.19
CA CYS A 307 -13.38 -15.85 0.89
C CYS A 307 -14.82 -15.65 0.37
N ASN A 308 -15.01 -15.20 -0.86
CA ASN A 308 -16.33 -15.09 -1.48
C ASN A 308 -16.75 -16.42 -2.13
N LYS A 309 -15.78 -17.21 -2.59
CA LYS A 309 -15.98 -18.53 -3.21
C LYS A 309 -16.24 -19.62 -2.19
N TYR A 310 -15.53 -19.59 -1.07
CA TYR A 310 -15.59 -20.59 0.00
C TYR A 310 -16.09 -19.91 1.27
N GLU A 311 -17.39 -20.05 1.56
CA GLU A 311 -18.06 -19.34 2.66
C GLU A 311 -17.71 -19.92 4.03
N GLU A 312 -17.41 -21.24 4.10
CA GLU A 312 -17.03 -21.89 5.34
C GLU A 312 -15.51 -21.98 5.49
N TYR A 313 -15.02 -21.72 6.71
CA TYR A 313 -13.58 -21.70 6.98
C TYR A 313 -12.89 -23.04 6.68
N SER A 314 -13.54 -24.15 7.04
CA SER A 314 -13.02 -25.50 6.73
C SER A 314 -12.92 -25.74 5.22
N GLU A 315 -13.93 -25.31 4.47
CA GLU A 315 -13.96 -25.41 3.01
C GLU A 315 -12.85 -24.55 2.38
N TRP A 316 -12.64 -23.33 2.89
CA TRP A 316 -11.56 -22.45 2.46
C TRP A 316 -10.18 -23.07 2.72
N LEU A 317 -9.98 -23.72 3.90
CA LEU A 317 -8.75 -24.45 4.17
C LEU A 317 -8.53 -25.56 3.13
N GLU A 318 -9.53 -26.44 2.93
CA GLU A 318 -9.41 -27.64 2.09
C GLU A 318 -9.30 -27.31 0.60
N LYS A 319 -10.09 -26.35 0.11
CA LYS A 319 -10.21 -26.07 -1.32
C LYS A 319 -9.34 -24.91 -1.82
N PHE A 320 -8.71 -24.19 -0.93
CA PHE A 320 -7.81 -23.10 -1.28
C PHE A 320 -6.44 -23.24 -0.65
N LEU A 321 -6.32 -23.17 0.69
CA LEU A 321 -5.01 -23.09 1.33
C LEU A 321 -4.22 -24.38 1.21
N TRP A 322 -4.86 -25.55 1.43
CA TRP A 322 -4.21 -26.85 1.32
C TRP A 322 -3.80 -27.15 -0.13
N ILE A 323 -4.62 -26.76 -1.11
CA ILE A 323 -4.25 -26.92 -2.53
C ILE A 323 -3.00 -26.11 -2.85
N ILE A 324 -2.89 -24.86 -2.36
CA ILE A 324 -1.65 -24.06 -2.56
C ILE A 324 -0.44 -24.79 -1.95
N VAL A 325 -0.57 -25.36 -0.75
CA VAL A 325 0.52 -26.08 -0.08
C VAL A 325 0.91 -27.35 -0.84
N ASP A 326 -0.07 -28.16 -1.25
CA ASP A 326 0.15 -29.43 -1.95
C ASP A 326 0.74 -29.21 -3.35
N GLU A 327 0.18 -28.27 -4.10
CA GLU A 327 0.70 -27.89 -5.42
C GLU A 327 2.11 -27.29 -5.32
N SER A 328 2.40 -26.55 -4.24
CA SER A 328 3.76 -26.05 -3.99
C SER A 328 4.75 -27.20 -3.83
N LYS A 329 4.37 -28.30 -3.15
CA LYS A 329 5.22 -29.49 -3.03
C LYS A 329 5.51 -30.12 -4.38
N ARG A 330 4.49 -30.19 -5.25
CA ARG A 330 4.62 -30.80 -6.58
C ARG A 330 5.55 -30.02 -7.51
N ILE A 331 5.46 -28.66 -7.50
CA ILE A 331 6.18 -27.80 -8.44
C ILE A 331 7.52 -27.29 -7.93
N LEU A 332 7.81 -27.40 -6.64
CA LEU A 332 9.13 -27.03 -6.12
C LEU A 332 10.17 -28.08 -6.50
N LYS A 333 11.38 -27.60 -6.79
CA LYS A 333 12.57 -28.45 -6.86
C LYS A 333 12.82 -29.16 -5.53
N GLU A 334 13.68 -30.16 -5.50
CA GLU A 334 13.96 -30.93 -4.28
C GLU A 334 14.54 -30.04 -3.16
N ASP A 335 15.43 -29.13 -3.51
CA ASP A 335 16.02 -28.15 -2.60
C ASP A 335 15.25 -26.83 -2.52
N GLY A 336 14.06 -26.77 -3.14
CA GLY A 336 13.19 -25.59 -3.13
C GLY A 336 12.57 -25.32 -1.76
N ARG A 337 12.06 -24.10 -1.59
CA ARG A 337 11.41 -23.68 -0.33
C ARG A 337 10.00 -23.16 -0.58
N LEU A 338 9.10 -23.54 0.35
CA LEU A 338 7.80 -22.89 0.50
C LEU A 338 7.89 -21.86 1.61
N VAL A 339 7.61 -20.60 1.28
CA VAL A 339 7.63 -19.49 2.24
C VAL A 339 6.24 -18.85 2.33
N LEU A 340 5.66 -18.87 3.52
CA LEU A 340 4.31 -18.37 3.75
C LEU A 340 4.30 -17.28 4.83
N ASN A 341 3.83 -16.09 4.48
CA ASN A 341 3.54 -15.04 5.44
C ASN A 341 2.05 -15.09 5.79
N ILE A 342 1.72 -15.63 6.95
CA ILE A 342 0.35 -15.81 7.42
C ILE A 342 0.33 -15.83 8.94
N LYS A 343 -0.72 -15.28 9.56
CA LYS A 343 -0.89 -15.25 11.01
C LYS A 343 -2.27 -15.71 11.43
N ASN A 344 -2.40 -16.03 12.70
CA ASN A 344 -3.71 -16.21 13.33
C ASN A 344 -4.47 -14.88 13.35
N THR A 345 -5.77 -14.95 13.17
CA THR A 345 -6.70 -13.84 13.41
C THR A 345 -7.34 -13.98 14.79
N GLU A 346 -8.14 -13.01 15.21
CA GLU A 346 -8.92 -13.14 16.45
C GLU A 346 -9.91 -14.32 16.42
N LYS A 347 -10.42 -14.64 15.21
CA LYS A 347 -11.46 -15.64 15.01
C LYS A 347 -10.93 -16.99 14.57
N TYR A 348 -9.85 -17.03 13.80
CA TYR A 348 -9.32 -18.24 13.15
C TYR A 348 -7.85 -18.46 13.46
N LYS A 349 -7.47 -19.72 13.67
CA LYS A 349 -6.12 -20.18 13.98
C LYS A 349 -5.33 -20.55 12.71
N ILE A 350 -5.40 -19.73 11.66
CA ILE A 350 -4.93 -20.05 10.32
C ILE A 350 -3.44 -20.50 10.30
N ALA A 351 -2.58 -19.81 11.05
CA ALA A 351 -1.16 -20.16 11.11
C ALA A 351 -0.92 -21.47 11.85
N ASP A 352 -1.68 -21.75 12.92
CA ASP A 352 -1.59 -23.00 13.68
C ASP A 352 -2.08 -24.16 12.81
N ASP A 353 -3.23 -24.01 12.14
CA ASP A 353 -3.80 -25.00 11.22
C ASP A 353 -2.85 -25.29 10.06
N LEU A 354 -2.22 -24.25 9.47
CA LEU A 354 -1.20 -24.39 8.43
C LEU A 354 -0.01 -25.21 8.91
N CYS A 355 0.56 -24.87 10.08
CA CYS A 355 1.72 -25.59 10.60
C CYS A 355 1.37 -27.08 10.82
N THR A 356 0.21 -27.36 11.41
CA THR A 356 -0.27 -28.74 11.61
C THR A 356 -0.45 -29.50 10.29
N TYR A 357 -1.02 -28.84 9.27
CA TYR A 357 -1.16 -29.46 7.95
C TYR A 357 0.19 -29.77 7.31
N CYS A 358 1.15 -28.85 7.44
CA CYS A 358 2.48 -29.00 6.86
C CYS A 358 3.31 -30.11 7.52
N GLU A 359 3.08 -30.48 8.80
CA GLU A 359 3.84 -31.52 9.51
C GLU A 359 3.91 -32.86 8.77
N LYS A 360 2.92 -33.16 7.94
CA LYS A 360 2.84 -34.40 7.18
C LYS A 360 3.92 -34.52 6.09
N ASP A 361 4.19 -33.45 5.38
CA ASP A 361 4.94 -33.47 4.13
C ASP A 361 6.08 -32.46 4.07
N TRP A 362 6.19 -31.61 5.09
CA TRP A 362 7.14 -30.51 5.16
C TRP A 362 7.88 -30.49 6.48
N GLU A 363 9.12 -30.04 6.46
CA GLU A 363 9.90 -29.70 7.64
C GLU A 363 9.95 -28.18 7.79
N LEU A 364 9.53 -27.65 8.94
CA LEU A 364 9.68 -26.23 9.26
C LEU A 364 11.16 -25.92 9.51
N GLU A 365 11.81 -25.29 8.54
CA GLU A 365 13.22 -24.94 8.63
C GLU A 365 13.45 -23.69 9.49
N LYS A 366 12.56 -22.67 9.34
CA LYS A 366 12.71 -21.39 10.02
C LYS A 366 11.38 -20.64 10.15
N THR A 367 11.26 -19.85 11.21
CA THR A 367 10.20 -18.83 11.36
C THR A 367 10.84 -17.48 11.60
N TYR A 368 10.57 -16.52 10.70
CA TYR A 368 10.92 -15.12 10.91
C TYR A 368 9.73 -14.34 11.45
N HIS A 369 9.98 -13.29 12.21
CA HIS A 369 8.96 -12.44 12.78
C HIS A 369 9.08 -11.01 12.21
N MET A 370 8.18 -10.63 11.31
CA MET A 370 8.15 -9.29 10.75
C MET A 370 7.44 -8.34 11.71
N ARG A 371 8.14 -7.33 12.24
CA ARG A 371 7.55 -6.31 13.11
C ARG A 371 6.58 -5.40 12.33
N LEU A 372 5.34 -5.25 12.80
CA LEU A 372 4.27 -4.55 12.07
C LEU A 372 4.21 -3.05 12.38
N ALA A 373 4.34 -2.62 13.62
CA ALA A 373 4.22 -1.23 14.03
C ALA A 373 5.19 -0.85 15.12
N ASN A 374 5.43 0.46 15.28
CA ASN A 374 6.04 0.99 16.50
C ASN A 374 5.05 0.84 17.64
N ASN A 375 5.53 0.25 18.71
CA ASN A 375 5.01 0.20 20.07
C ASN A 375 3.59 0.75 20.27
N GLU A 376 2.61 -0.12 20.42
CA GLU A 376 1.50 0.19 21.30
C GLU A 376 2.01 0.06 22.74
N PHE A 377 2.04 1.17 23.45
CA PHE A 377 2.22 1.14 24.89
C PHE A 377 0.94 0.57 25.50
N ASN A 378 1.00 -0.65 26.04
CA ASN A 378 -0.04 -1.13 26.91
C ASN A 378 -0.19 -0.15 28.11
N ARG A 379 -1.41 -0.07 28.70
CA ARG A 379 -1.70 0.71 29.90
C ARG A 379 -0.75 0.45 31.09
N GLY A 380 0.17 -0.50 30.95
CA GLY A 380 1.21 -0.84 31.94
C GLY A 380 2.64 -0.53 31.50
N GLY A 381 2.87 0.23 30.40
CA GLY A 381 4.21 0.69 30.00
C GLY A 381 5.13 -0.36 29.36
N LYS A 382 4.68 -1.60 29.15
CA LYS A 382 5.45 -2.63 28.42
C LYS A 382 5.22 -2.51 26.93
N SER A 383 6.31 -2.35 26.18
CA SER A 383 6.29 -2.38 24.71
C SER A 383 5.97 -3.78 24.21
N MET A 384 4.78 -3.98 23.63
CA MET A 384 4.47 -5.19 22.88
C MET A 384 4.73 -4.94 21.39
N HIS A 385 5.61 -5.74 20.81
CA HIS A 385 5.84 -5.73 19.37
C HIS A 385 4.83 -6.68 18.73
N HIS A 386 3.88 -6.13 17.98
CA HIS A 386 3.05 -6.95 17.10
C HIS A 386 3.93 -7.43 15.94
N THR A 387 4.05 -8.73 15.82
CA THR A 387 4.79 -9.38 14.74
C THR A 387 3.87 -10.18 13.85
N GLU A 388 4.32 -10.42 12.63
CA GLU A 388 3.66 -11.30 11.68
C GLU A 388 4.67 -12.36 11.23
N PRO A 389 4.36 -13.67 11.42
CA PRO A 389 5.31 -14.71 11.13
C PRO A 389 5.46 -14.94 9.62
N ILE A 390 6.66 -15.30 9.22
CA ILE A 390 7.01 -15.79 7.90
C ILE A 390 7.61 -17.17 8.10
N PHE A 391 6.88 -18.21 7.73
CA PHE A 391 7.30 -19.60 7.84
C PHE A 391 8.08 -20.01 6.61
N VAL A 392 9.20 -20.70 6.80
CA VAL A 392 10.02 -21.28 5.74
C VAL A 392 10.00 -22.80 5.90
N PHE A 393 9.46 -23.48 4.91
CA PHE A 393 9.36 -24.92 4.88
C PHE A 393 10.26 -25.49 3.77
N LYS A 394 10.87 -26.65 4.02
CA LYS A 394 11.48 -27.50 3.01
C LYS A 394 10.74 -28.83 2.92
N LYS A 395 10.86 -29.52 1.80
CA LYS A 395 10.28 -30.85 1.65
C LYS A 395 10.83 -31.78 2.73
N SER A 396 9.95 -32.60 3.31
CA SER A 396 10.38 -33.68 4.20
C SER A 396 11.03 -34.79 3.40
N ASN A 397 12.15 -35.32 3.90
CA ASN A 397 12.86 -36.45 3.29
C ASN A 397 12.26 -37.81 3.69
N ILE A 398 10.93 -37.88 3.99
CA ILE A 398 10.25 -39.08 4.38
C ILE A 398 9.75 -39.82 3.15
#